data_2f8e8534b592c603f840ac2abb015c47
#
_entry.id   2f8e8534b592c603f840ac2abb015c47
#
_cell.length_a   1.000
_cell.length_b   1.000
_cell.length_c   1.000
_cell.angle_alpha   90.00
_cell.angle_beta   90.00
_cell.angle_gamma   90.00
#
_symmetry.space_group_name_H-M   'P 1'
#
loop_
_entity.id
_entity.type
_entity.pdbx_description
1 polymer ?
#
loop_
_entity_poly.entity_id
_entity_poly.type
_entity_poly.pdbx_seq_one_letter_code
_entity_poly.pdbx_strand_id
1 'polypeptide(L)'
;RAEKMKQQLFSQLFDGEKPIAIRTITREKIVSESLLVYMPILLGTELPEDKKQYMIRQLKSKRFCTEHGLATESPQSPLYESDGYWRGPIWAPSTMLLADGLWECGEKEFVKSLTEKFCEMVLKSGCAENFDALTGDGLRDRAYTWTASVMLVMAHEFLAEETEGTKLI
;
A
#
# COMPACT_ATOMS: atom_id res chain seq x y z
N ARG A 1 -12.33 -9.66 22.06
CA ARG A 1 -11.19 -8.71 22.11
C ARG A 1 -11.03 -8.02 20.75
N ALA A 2 -10.96 -8.78 19.65
CA ALA A 2 -10.82 -8.24 18.30
C ALA A 2 -11.89 -7.19 17.95
N GLU A 3 -13.15 -7.50 18.18
CA GLU A 3 -14.27 -6.59 17.91
C GLU A 3 -14.13 -5.25 18.65
N LYS A 4 -13.74 -5.27 19.93
CA LYS A 4 -13.49 -4.04 20.69
C LYS A 4 -12.34 -3.22 20.08
N MET A 5 -11.28 -3.87 19.64
CA MET A 5 -10.14 -3.18 18.97
C MET A 5 -10.56 -2.57 17.64
N LYS A 6 -11.36 -3.29 16.84
CA LYS A 6 -11.93 -2.79 15.59
C LYS A 6 -12.79 -1.53 15.80
N GLN A 7 -13.69 -1.58 16.78
CA GLN A 7 -14.51 -0.41 17.15
C GLN A 7 -13.66 0.78 17.60
N GLN A 8 -12.61 0.53 18.39
CA GLN A 8 -11.68 1.58 18.81
C GLN A 8 -10.91 2.17 17.62
N LEU A 9 -10.49 1.35 16.67
CA LEU A 9 -9.84 1.80 15.45
C LEU A 9 -10.76 2.75 14.68
N PHE A 10 -12.00 2.35 14.42
CA PHE A 10 -12.94 3.18 13.66
C PHE A 10 -13.32 4.47 14.37
N SER A 11 -13.43 4.44 15.70
CA SER A 11 -13.79 5.63 16.47
C SER A 11 -12.64 6.62 16.70
N GLN A 12 -11.39 6.16 16.67
CA GLN A 12 -10.24 7.00 17.03
C GLN A 12 -9.35 7.37 15.84
N LEU A 13 -9.24 6.49 14.83
CA LEU A 13 -8.32 6.67 13.71
C LEU A 13 -9.04 7.03 12.41
N PHE A 14 -10.31 7.46 12.51
CA PHE A 14 -11.05 8.02 11.40
C PHE A 14 -11.71 9.35 11.79
N ASP A 15 -11.80 10.25 10.83
CA ASP A 15 -12.59 11.47 10.86
C ASP A 15 -13.66 11.37 9.75
N GLY A 16 -14.87 10.97 10.12
CA GLY A 16 -15.85 10.50 9.15
C GLY A 16 -15.35 9.28 8.38
N GLU A 17 -15.28 9.39 7.07
CA GLU A 17 -14.76 8.33 6.18
C GLU A 17 -13.22 8.35 6.06
N LYS A 18 -12.57 9.45 6.41
CA LYS A 18 -11.13 9.69 6.19
C LYS A 18 -10.28 9.06 7.30
N PRO A 19 -9.30 8.20 6.99
CA PRO A 19 -8.33 7.73 7.97
C PRO A 19 -7.40 8.88 8.39
N ILE A 20 -7.04 8.91 9.67
CA ILE A 20 -6.19 9.94 10.28
C ILE A 20 -5.12 9.32 11.15
N ALA A 21 -4.06 10.07 11.40
CA ALA A 21 -3.11 9.80 12.47
C ALA A 21 -3.48 10.61 13.73
N ILE A 22 -3.04 10.14 14.89
CA ILE A 22 -3.18 10.84 16.17
C ILE A 22 -1.88 10.85 16.94
N ARG A 23 -1.57 11.95 17.60
CA ARG A 23 -0.44 11.99 18.55
C ARG A 23 -0.75 11.14 19.76
N THR A 24 0.16 10.25 20.12
CA THR A 24 -0.04 9.28 21.20
C THR A 24 -0.35 9.95 22.54
N ILE A 25 0.36 11.01 22.90
CA ILE A 25 0.24 11.68 24.21
C ILE A 25 -0.92 12.68 24.22
N THR A 26 -0.95 13.62 23.28
CA THR A 26 -1.91 14.72 23.26
C THR A 26 -3.27 14.34 22.66
N ARG A 27 -3.35 13.21 21.97
CA ARG A 27 -4.54 12.74 21.21
C ARG A 27 -4.96 13.70 20.09
N GLU A 28 -4.10 14.66 19.74
CA GLU A 28 -4.33 15.59 18.64
C GLU A 28 -4.41 14.85 17.31
N LYS A 29 -5.40 15.17 16.50
CA LYS A 29 -5.55 14.67 15.14
C LYS A 29 -4.48 15.27 14.25
N ILE A 30 -3.84 14.45 13.44
CA ILE A 30 -2.81 14.84 12.47
C ILE A 30 -3.33 14.54 11.07
N VAL A 31 -3.37 15.57 10.23
CA VAL A 31 -3.54 15.37 8.79
C VAL A 31 -2.21 14.86 8.23
N SER A 32 -2.23 13.69 7.61
CA SER A 32 -1.06 13.04 7.05
C SER A 32 -1.27 12.74 5.58
N GLU A 33 -0.27 12.99 4.77
CA GLU A 33 -0.20 12.59 3.36
C GLU A 33 0.59 11.28 3.17
N SER A 34 0.83 10.57 4.30
CA SER A 34 1.48 9.25 4.27
C SER A 34 0.52 8.15 3.85
N LEU A 35 1.00 7.26 2.99
CA LEU A 35 0.32 6.04 2.55
C LEU A 35 -0.05 5.14 3.75
N LEU A 36 0.75 5.17 4.82
CA LEU A 36 0.58 4.28 5.97
C LEU A 36 -0.73 4.49 6.74
N VAL A 37 -1.37 5.66 6.63
CA VAL A 37 -2.68 5.88 7.26
C VAL A 37 -3.79 5.06 6.59
N TYR A 38 -3.54 4.52 5.40
CA TYR A 38 -4.47 3.68 4.64
C TYR A 38 -4.33 2.17 4.94
N MET A 39 -3.41 1.78 5.84
CA MET A 39 -3.25 0.38 6.25
C MET A 39 -4.53 -0.29 6.79
N PRO A 40 -5.55 0.43 7.35
CA PRO A 40 -6.82 -0.21 7.69
C PRO A 40 -7.53 -0.90 6.53
N ILE A 41 -7.16 -0.66 5.26
CA ILE A 41 -7.69 -1.40 4.09
C ILE A 41 -7.50 -2.92 4.24
N LEU A 42 -6.50 -3.37 5.01
CA LEU A 42 -6.26 -4.77 5.34
C LEU A 42 -7.43 -5.46 6.06
N LEU A 43 -8.38 -4.70 6.61
CA LEU A 43 -9.60 -5.27 7.18
C LEU A 43 -10.59 -5.74 6.10
N GLY A 44 -10.35 -5.42 4.82
CA GLY A 44 -11.12 -5.92 3.70
C GLY A 44 -12.63 -5.72 3.86
N THR A 45 -13.37 -6.81 3.86
CA THR A 45 -14.84 -6.82 4.00
C THR A 45 -15.34 -6.38 5.39
N GLU A 46 -14.47 -6.35 6.41
CA GLU A 46 -14.80 -5.89 7.76
C GLU A 46 -14.84 -4.35 7.89
N LEU A 47 -14.41 -3.62 6.87
CA LEU A 47 -14.48 -2.16 6.84
C LEU A 47 -15.92 -1.69 6.60
N PRO A 48 -16.38 -0.63 7.32
CA PRO A 48 -17.57 0.11 6.93
C PRO A 48 -17.47 0.61 5.49
N GLU A 49 -18.56 0.51 4.74
CA GLU A 49 -18.55 0.77 3.29
C GLU A 49 -18.09 2.19 2.92
N ASP A 50 -18.50 3.19 3.68
CA ASP A 50 -18.09 4.58 3.50
C ASP A 50 -16.55 4.73 3.60
N LYS A 51 -15.94 4.16 4.61
CA LYS A 51 -14.49 4.17 4.84
C LYS A 51 -13.73 3.40 3.78
N LYS A 52 -14.23 2.21 3.42
CA LYS A 52 -13.65 1.36 2.37
C LYS A 52 -13.62 2.11 1.04
N GLN A 53 -14.74 2.65 0.59
CA GLN A 53 -14.83 3.36 -0.67
C GLN A 53 -13.97 4.63 -0.69
N TYR A 54 -13.91 5.36 0.42
CA TYR A 54 -13.01 6.51 0.52
C TYR A 54 -11.55 6.07 0.31
N MET A 55 -11.08 5.06 1.04
CA MET A 55 -9.68 4.60 0.95
C MET A 55 -9.34 4.07 -0.45
N ILE A 56 -10.23 3.28 -1.07
CA ILE A 56 -10.04 2.80 -2.45
C ILE A 56 -9.85 3.98 -3.41
N ARG A 57 -10.75 4.97 -3.37
CA ARG A 57 -10.65 6.15 -4.24
C ARG A 57 -9.32 6.89 -4.06
N GLN A 58 -8.86 7.06 -2.81
CA GLN A 58 -7.60 7.75 -2.54
C GLN A 58 -6.39 6.95 -3.03
N LEU A 59 -6.34 5.64 -2.75
CA LEU A 59 -5.25 4.76 -3.17
C LEU A 59 -5.12 4.65 -4.70
N LYS A 60 -6.25 4.68 -5.42
CA LYS A 60 -6.27 4.65 -6.90
C LYS A 60 -6.02 6.02 -7.54
N SER A 61 -6.07 7.09 -6.78
CA SER A 61 -5.89 8.44 -7.30
C SER A 61 -4.42 8.81 -7.46
N LYS A 62 -4.14 9.87 -8.25
CA LYS A 62 -2.80 10.46 -8.39
C LYS A 62 -2.21 11.00 -7.08
N ARG A 63 -2.96 10.93 -5.98
CA ARG A 63 -2.45 11.28 -4.66
C ARG A 63 -1.37 10.31 -4.21
N PHE A 64 -1.52 9.01 -4.48
CA PHE A 64 -0.55 7.99 -4.12
C PHE A 64 -0.12 7.14 -5.30
N CYS A 65 -1.05 6.84 -6.23
CA CYS A 65 -0.77 5.98 -7.37
C CYS A 65 -0.06 6.77 -8.46
N THR A 66 1.24 6.50 -8.59
CA THR A 66 2.10 7.02 -9.65
C THR A 66 2.07 6.10 -10.87
N GLU A 67 2.85 6.42 -11.89
CA GLU A 67 3.06 5.53 -13.04
C GLU A 67 3.69 4.19 -12.60
N HIS A 68 4.49 4.19 -11.52
CA HIS A 68 5.26 3.02 -11.06
C HIS A 68 4.64 2.28 -9.88
N GLY A 69 3.72 2.87 -9.13
CA GLY A 69 3.08 2.21 -7.98
C GLY A 69 2.64 3.19 -6.90
N LEU A 70 2.49 2.70 -5.67
CA LEU A 70 2.00 3.48 -4.53
C LEU A 70 3.16 4.14 -3.77
N ALA A 71 3.29 5.46 -3.91
CA ALA A 71 4.25 6.27 -3.16
C ALA A 71 3.91 6.28 -1.66
N THR A 72 4.91 6.12 -0.78
CA THR A 72 4.70 6.12 0.68
C THR A 72 4.35 7.48 1.27
N GLU A 73 4.66 8.55 0.59
CA GLU A 73 4.14 9.90 0.82
C GLU A 73 3.58 10.41 -0.50
N SER A 74 2.47 11.14 -0.46
CA SER A 74 1.90 11.74 -1.66
C SER A 74 2.93 12.61 -2.39
N PRO A 75 3.15 12.43 -3.71
CA PRO A 75 4.00 13.34 -4.48
C PRO A 75 3.57 14.80 -4.47
N GLN A 76 2.34 15.08 -4.01
CA GLN A 76 1.81 16.45 -3.84
C GLN A 76 2.08 17.02 -2.44
N SER A 77 2.60 16.19 -1.53
CA SER A 77 2.94 16.60 -0.16
C SER A 77 4.18 17.48 -0.13
N PRO A 78 4.22 18.54 0.68
CA PRO A 78 5.44 19.30 0.91
C PRO A 78 6.54 18.49 1.64
N LEU A 79 6.19 17.33 2.16
CA LEU A 79 7.12 16.40 2.83
C LEU A 79 7.67 15.32 1.90
N TYR A 80 7.22 15.28 0.64
CA TYR A 80 7.70 14.30 -0.33
C TYR A 80 9.17 14.53 -0.66
N GLU A 81 9.93 13.45 -0.64
CA GLU A 81 11.33 13.40 -1.08
C GLU A 81 11.54 12.13 -1.89
N SER A 82 12.10 12.24 -3.11
CA SER A 82 12.32 11.10 -4.01
C SER A 82 13.16 9.98 -3.40
N ASP A 83 14.14 10.31 -2.56
CA ASP A 83 14.92 9.37 -1.73
C ASP A 83 14.69 9.63 -0.23
N GLY A 84 13.47 9.96 0.14
CA GLY A 84 13.07 10.31 1.52
C GLY A 84 12.81 9.12 2.43
N TYR A 85 13.27 7.91 2.07
CA TYR A 85 13.05 6.66 2.79
C TYR A 85 11.54 6.33 2.85
N TRP A 86 10.84 6.55 3.97
CA TRP A 86 9.38 6.36 4.08
C TRP A 86 8.56 7.61 3.73
N ARG A 87 9.17 8.61 3.10
CA ARG A 87 8.54 9.87 2.68
C ARG A 87 8.62 10.09 1.17
N GLY A 88 8.26 9.08 0.40
CA GLY A 88 8.24 9.16 -1.06
C GLY A 88 8.35 7.82 -1.74
N PRO A 89 9.49 7.10 -1.59
CA PRO A 89 9.76 5.86 -2.30
C PRO A 89 8.68 4.78 -2.17
N ILE A 90 8.55 3.97 -3.20
CA ILE A 90 7.72 2.76 -3.19
C ILE A 90 8.46 1.65 -2.45
N TRP A 91 7.78 0.98 -1.53
CA TRP A 91 8.33 -0.10 -0.74
C TRP A 91 7.57 -1.41 -0.96
N ALA A 92 8.32 -2.50 -1.04
CA ALA A 92 7.76 -3.84 -1.20
C ALA A 92 6.69 -4.18 -0.13
N PRO A 93 6.98 -4.06 1.19
CA PRO A 93 6.00 -4.46 2.22
C PRO A 93 4.73 -3.61 2.20
N SER A 94 4.81 -2.30 2.01
CA SER A 94 3.59 -1.47 1.92
C SER A 94 2.79 -1.77 0.67
N THR A 95 3.47 -2.04 -0.47
CA THR A 95 2.80 -2.42 -1.72
C THR A 95 2.03 -3.71 -1.55
N MET A 96 2.67 -4.76 -1.01
CA MET A 96 2.04 -6.06 -0.78
C MET A 96 0.84 -5.96 0.16
N LEU A 97 1.00 -5.31 1.32
CA LEU A 97 -0.08 -5.20 2.31
C LEU A 97 -1.29 -4.46 1.75
N LEU A 98 -1.06 -3.37 1.01
CA LEU A 98 -2.17 -2.63 0.40
C LEU A 98 -2.79 -3.39 -0.76
N ALA A 99 -2.00 -4.11 -1.56
CA ALA A 99 -2.50 -4.97 -2.62
C ALA A 99 -3.42 -6.07 -2.05
N ASP A 100 -3.00 -6.72 -0.97
CA ASP A 100 -3.78 -7.75 -0.28
C ASP A 100 -5.14 -7.20 0.21
N GLY A 101 -5.11 -6.08 0.94
CA GLY A 101 -6.34 -5.43 1.40
C GLY A 101 -7.27 -4.97 0.26
N LEU A 102 -6.70 -4.44 -0.83
CA LEU A 102 -7.46 -4.04 -2.02
C LEU A 102 -8.06 -5.25 -2.75
N TRP A 103 -7.34 -6.36 -2.81
CA TRP A 103 -7.82 -7.60 -3.39
C TRP A 103 -9.05 -8.14 -2.66
N GLU A 104 -8.99 -8.15 -1.33
CA GLU A 104 -10.12 -8.51 -0.46
C GLU A 104 -11.32 -7.54 -0.60
N CYS A 105 -11.05 -6.29 -0.98
CA CYS A 105 -12.09 -5.30 -1.30
C CYS A 105 -12.67 -5.45 -2.72
N GLY A 106 -12.19 -6.41 -3.52
CA GLY A 106 -12.67 -6.68 -4.88
C GLY A 106 -11.97 -5.89 -5.99
N GLU A 107 -10.92 -5.12 -5.69
CA GLU A 107 -10.19 -4.27 -6.63
C GLU A 107 -9.13 -5.06 -7.45
N LYS A 108 -9.52 -6.24 -7.94
CA LYS A 108 -8.61 -7.23 -8.53
C LYS A 108 -7.80 -6.69 -9.71
N GLU A 109 -8.43 -6.01 -10.66
CA GLU A 109 -7.74 -5.47 -11.85
C GLU A 109 -6.73 -4.38 -11.49
N PHE A 110 -7.04 -3.57 -10.48
CA PHE A 110 -6.09 -2.58 -9.99
C PHE A 110 -4.89 -3.24 -9.31
N VAL A 111 -5.11 -4.30 -8.52
CA VAL A 111 -4.04 -5.04 -7.85
C VAL A 111 -3.15 -5.77 -8.87
N LYS A 112 -3.73 -6.36 -9.92
CA LYS A 112 -2.95 -6.93 -11.02
C LYS A 112 -2.03 -5.89 -11.66
N SER A 113 -2.58 -4.74 -12.05
CA SER A 113 -1.79 -3.65 -12.61
C SER A 113 -0.71 -3.13 -11.64
N LEU A 114 -1.01 -3.04 -10.35
CA LEU A 114 -0.03 -2.65 -9.33
C LEU A 114 1.10 -3.68 -9.21
N THR A 115 0.77 -4.96 -9.30
CA THR A 115 1.74 -6.06 -9.27
C THR A 115 2.64 -6.05 -10.50
N GLU A 116 2.07 -5.87 -11.70
CA GLU A 116 2.84 -5.74 -12.95
C GLU A 116 3.87 -4.61 -12.84
N LYS A 117 3.45 -3.42 -12.42
CA LYS A 117 4.33 -2.26 -12.22
C LYS A 117 5.46 -2.57 -11.21
N PHE A 118 5.12 -3.26 -10.12
CA PHE A 118 6.12 -3.64 -9.12
C PHE A 118 7.15 -4.63 -9.70
N CYS A 119 6.70 -5.63 -10.43
CA CYS A 119 7.56 -6.58 -11.12
C CYS A 119 8.47 -5.87 -12.16
N GLU A 120 7.93 -4.94 -12.94
CA GLU A 120 8.70 -4.14 -13.90
C GLU A 120 9.83 -3.36 -13.24
N MET A 121 9.57 -2.70 -12.09
CA MET A 121 10.63 -2.01 -11.34
C MET A 121 11.72 -2.95 -10.87
N VAL A 122 11.35 -4.14 -10.37
CA VAL A 122 12.32 -5.16 -9.92
C VAL A 122 13.12 -5.69 -11.12
N LEU A 123 12.49 -5.96 -12.26
CA LEU A 123 13.18 -6.41 -13.48
C LEU A 123 14.16 -5.34 -14.00
N LYS A 124 13.80 -4.05 -13.90
CA LYS A 124 14.65 -2.94 -14.35
C LYS A 124 15.85 -2.71 -13.42
N SER A 125 15.64 -2.78 -12.12
CA SER A 125 16.60 -2.27 -11.11
C SER A 125 17.18 -3.34 -10.19
N GLY A 126 16.76 -4.61 -10.32
CA GLY A 126 17.05 -5.65 -9.35
C GLY A 126 16.14 -5.54 -8.11
N CYS A 127 16.40 -6.41 -7.12
CA CYS A 127 15.63 -6.40 -5.87
C CYS A 127 16.07 -5.23 -4.98
N ALA A 128 15.82 -3.99 -5.42
CA ALA A 128 16.20 -2.80 -4.67
C ALA A 128 15.49 -2.72 -3.32
N GLU A 129 16.08 -2.06 -2.34
CA GLU A 129 15.49 -1.86 -1.02
C GLU A 129 14.16 -1.10 -1.12
N ASN A 130 14.12 -0.07 -1.94
CA ASN A 130 12.92 0.68 -2.33
C ASN A 130 13.12 1.31 -3.72
N PHE A 131 12.09 1.97 -4.25
CA PHE A 131 12.11 2.52 -5.60
C PHE A 131 11.63 3.98 -5.58
N ASP A 132 12.27 4.83 -6.38
CA ASP A 132 11.77 6.18 -6.62
C ASP A 132 10.36 6.11 -7.23
N ALA A 133 9.41 6.78 -6.60
CA ALA A 133 8.02 6.70 -7.00
C ALA A 133 7.71 7.40 -8.33
N LEU A 134 8.57 8.32 -8.79
CA LEU A 134 8.36 9.09 -10.02
C LEU A 134 9.12 8.51 -11.22
N THR A 135 10.25 7.82 -11.00
CA THR A 135 11.08 7.27 -12.08
C THR A 135 11.06 5.74 -12.15
N GLY A 136 10.64 5.07 -11.09
CA GLY A 136 10.72 3.62 -10.95
C GLY A 136 12.14 3.09 -10.76
N ASP A 137 13.13 3.96 -10.56
CA ASP A 137 14.51 3.54 -10.35
C ASP A 137 14.68 2.95 -8.96
N GLY A 138 15.41 1.85 -8.87
CA GLY A 138 15.74 1.27 -7.58
C GLY A 138 16.71 2.15 -6.80
N LEU A 139 16.50 2.22 -5.50
CA LEU A 139 17.30 2.99 -4.57
C LEU A 139 17.98 2.06 -3.55
N ARG A 140 19.13 2.50 -3.01
CA ARG A 140 19.87 1.83 -1.95
C ARG A 140 20.38 0.45 -2.33
N ASP A 141 20.20 -0.58 -1.46
CA ASP A 141 20.64 -1.94 -1.71
C ASP A 141 19.89 -2.56 -2.89
N ARG A 142 20.60 -3.34 -3.72
CA ARG A 142 20.06 -3.98 -4.94
C ARG A 142 19.78 -5.48 -4.80
N ALA A 143 20.02 -6.03 -3.62
CA ALA A 143 19.81 -7.45 -3.33
C ALA A 143 18.97 -7.66 -2.05
N TYR A 144 17.91 -6.88 -1.92
CA TYR A 144 17.10 -6.83 -0.71
C TYR A 144 16.08 -7.99 -0.67
N THR A 145 16.20 -8.84 0.34
CA THR A 145 15.47 -10.11 0.42
C THR A 145 13.95 -9.91 0.44
N TRP A 146 13.43 -8.94 1.17
CA TRP A 146 11.97 -8.74 1.22
C TRP A 146 11.39 -8.29 -0.11
N THR A 147 12.13 -7.52 -0.91
CA THR A 147 11.69 -7.13 -2.25
C THR A 147 11.57 -8.35 -3.16
N ALA A 148 12.58 -9.25 -3.12
CA ALA A 148 12.52 -10.51 -3.85
C ALA A 148 11.34 -11.39 -3.40
N SER A 149 11.14 -11.53 -2.09
CA SER A 149 10.05 -12.32 -1.52
C SER A 149 8.68 -11.76 -1.90
N VAL A 150 8.50 -10.45 -1.77
CA VAL A 150 7.24 -9.78 -2.12
C VAL A 150 6.93 -9.88 -3.61
N MET A 151 7.94 -9.69 -4.48
CA MET A 151 7.76 -9.87 -5.93
C MET A 151 7.24 -11.27 -6.25
N LEU A 152 7.86 -12.31 -5.70
CA LEU A 152 7.46 -13.70 -5.94
C LEU A 152 6.05 -13.98 -5.44
N VAL A 153 5.71 -13.51 -4.22
CA VAL A 153 4.38 -13.69 -3.64
C VAL A 153 3.33 -12.96 -4.48
N MET A 154 3.53 -11.69 -4.79
CA MET A 154 2.55 -10.91 -5.55
C MET A 154 2.36 -11.46 -6.96
N ALA A 155 3.44 -11.85 -7.64
CA ALA A 155 3.35 -12.47 -8.97
C ALA A 155 2.57 -13.79 -8.93
N HIS A 156 2.79 -14.61 -7.91
CA HIS A 156 2.08 -15.88 -7.75
C HIS A 156 0.59 -15.67 -7.39
N GLU A 157 0.30 -14.79 -6.41
CA GLU A 157 -1.05 -14.64 -5.88
C GLU A 157 -1.97 -13.84 -6.81
N PHE A 158 -1.41 -12.86 -7.54
CA PHE A 158 -2.23 -11.90 -8.28
C PHE A 158 -2.09 -11.96 -9.79
N LEU A 159 -1.01 -12.56 -10.33
CA LEU A 159 -0.80 -12.66 -11.79
C LEU A 159 -0.86 -14.09 -12.33
N ALA A 160 -0.67 -15.12 -11.49
CA ALA A 160 -0.82 -16.49 -11.97
C ALA A 160 -2.25 -16.71 -12.47
N GLU A 161 -2.38 -17.27 -13.69
CA GLU A 161 -3.68 -17.76 -14.16
C GLU A 161 -4.19 -18.79 -13.16
N GLU A 162 -5.49 -18.76 -12.84
CA GLU A 162 -6.13 -19.79 -12.04
C GLU A 162 -6.03 -21.13 -12.79
N THR A 163 -4.91 -21.81 -12.64
CA THR A 163 -4.86 -23.23 -12.96
C THR A 163 -5.67 -23.93 -11.89
N GLU A 164 -6.84 -24.45 -12.28
CA GLU A 164 -7.66 -25.29 -11.41
C GLU A 164 -6.78 -26.34 -10.75
N GLY A 165 -6.49 -26.19 -9.47
CA GLY A 165 -5.96 -27.26 -8.65
C GLY A 165 -4.75 -27.02 -7.77
N THR A 166 -4.19 -25.85 -7.60
CA THR A 166 -3.05 -25.68 -6.66
C THR A 166 -3.21 -24.45 -5.77
N LYS A 167 -4.05 -24.55 -4.75
CA LYS A 167 -3.87 -23.72 -3.56
C LYS A 167 -2.70 -24.30 -2.79
N LEU A 168 -1.56 -23.65 -2.81
CA LEU A 168 -0.53 -23.87 -1.81
C LEU A 168 -1.05 -23.30 -0.47
N ILE A 169 -1.09 -24.15 0.51
CA ILE A 169 -1.57 -23.98 1.89
C ILE A 169 -0.78 -22.88 2.60
#